data_66f2e5d7be3eeece892caada3b0781cd
#
_entry.id   66f2e5d7be3eeece892caada3b0781cd
#
_cell.length_a   1.000
_cell.length_b   1.000
_cell.length_c   1.000
_cell.angle_alpha   90.00
_cell.angle_beta   90.00
_cell.angle_gamma   90.00
#
_symmetry.space_group_name_H-M   'P 1'
#
loop_
_entity.id
_entity.type
_entity.pdbx_description
1 polymer ?
#
loop_
_entity_poly.entity_id
_entity_poly.type
_entity_poly.pdbx_seq_one_letter_code
_entity_poly.pdbx_strand_id
1 'polypeptide(L)'
;KEWINTQDKVIIYQLGVRGDGIEKVALRWESEWLARGETRRNNPKGILLNVGLNDTARIGQKDGRHLLELDGFEYGLERLINSIKSKTDVFVLGLSPVNEDKMPFADCLWYSNEFCNSYEKRMEEVCLNQNVPFLSTFKEMFSDQRSKNWISQDGIHLNSEGHLWIY
;
A
#
# COMPACT_ATOMS: atom_id res chain seq x y z
N LYS A 1 -10.21 -11.14 -10.54
CA LYS A 1 -11.01 -11.96 -11.49
C LYS A 1 -12.52 -11.81 -11.29
N GLU A 2 -13.02 -11.60 -10.06
CA GLU A 2 -14.47 -11.45 -9.79
C GLU A 2 -15.05 -10.12 -10.31
N TRP A 3 -14.30 -9.03 -10.23
CA TRP A 3 -14.72 -7.72 -10.78
C TRP A 3 -14.96 -7.73 -12.29
N ILE A 4 -14.36 -8.68 -13.02
CA ILE A 4 -14.54 -8.82 -14.46
C ILE A 4 -15.89 -9.47 -14.79
N ASN A 5 -16.49 -10.17 -13.83
CA ASN A 5 -17.76 -10.89 -13.99
C ASN A 5 -18.99 -10.07 -13.54
N THR A 6 -18.79 -8.87 -12.97
CA THR A 6 -19.92 -7.97 -12.70
C THR A 6 -20.38 -7.32 -14.02
N GLN A 7 -21.67 -7.03 -14.13
CA GLN A 7 -22.23 -6.37 -15.30
C GLN A 7 -21.66 -4.96 -15.54
N ASP A 8 -21.05 -4.38 -14.52
CA ASP A 8 -20.30 -3.14 -14.60
C ASP A 8 -18.94 -3.43 -15.20
N LYS A 9 -18.70 -2.97 -16.40
CA LYS A 9 -17.44 -3.15 -17.15
C LYS A 9 -16.29 -2.34 -16.54
N VAL A 10 -15.90 -2.67 -15.31
CA VAL A 10 -14.74 -2.07 -14.65
C VAL A 10 -13.48 -2.78 -15.10
N ILE A 11 -12.48 -2.00 -15.52
CA ILE A 11 -11.17 -2.51 -15.90
C ILE A 11 -10.19 -2.07 -14.83
N ILE A 12 -9.52 -3.03 -14.22
CA ILE A 12 -8.50 -2.81 -13.21
C ILE A 12 -7.14 -3.17 -13.79
N TYR A 13 -6.20 -2.24 -13.67
CA TYR A 13 -4.80 -2.46 -14.01
C TYR A 13 -3.98 -2.64 -12.75
N GLN A 14 -3.35 -3.79 -12.59
CA GLN A 14 -2.43 -4.03 -11.49
C GLN A 14 -1.06 -3.47 -11.85
N LEU A 15 -0.63 -2.44 -11.12
CA LEU A 15 0.61 -1.70 -11.36
C LEU A 15 1.61 -1.86 -10.20
N GLY A 16 1.36 -2.77 -9.28
CA GLY A 16 2.26 -3.05 -8.17
C GLY A 16 3.59 -3.61 -8.64
N VAL A 17 4.69 -3.04 -8.16
CA VAL A 17 6.05 -3.54 -8.38
C VAL A 17 6.63 -3.94 -7.02
N ARG A 18 7.19 -5.16 -6.97
CA ARG A 18 7.76 -5.70 -5.74
C ARG A 18 8.86 -4.81 -5.19
N GLY A 19 8.80 -4.51 -3.90
CA GLY A 19 9.80 -3.71 -3.20
C GLY A 19 9.71 -2.20 -3.42
N ASP A 20 8.66 -1.72 -4.12
CA ASP A 20 8.44 -0.28 -4.26
C ASP A 20 7.88 0.31 -2.97
N GLY A 21 8.54 1.37 -2.50
CA GLY A 21 8.02 2.30 -1.51
C GLY A 21 7.45 3.55 -2.16
N ILE A 22 7.09 4.52 -1.34
CA ILE A 22 6.40 5.74 -1.77
C ILE A 22 7.17 6.54 -2.83
N GLU A 23 8.49 6.64 -2.69
CA GLU A 23 9.33 7.40 -3.62
C GLU A 23 9.33 6.80 -5.03
N LYS A 24 9.45 5.48 -5.13
CA LYS A 24 9.44 4.79 -6.43
C LYS A 24 8.08 4.86 -7.10
N VAL A 25 7.01 4.72 -6.33
CA VAL A 25 5.65 4.91 -6.86
C VAL A 25 5.46 6.34 -7.37
N ALA A 26 5.95 7.34 -6.64
CA ALA A 26 5.89 8.74 -7.06
C ALA A 26 6.59 9.03 -8.40
N LEU A 27 7.67 8.32 -8.70
CA LEU A 27 8.41 8.48 -9.95
C LEU A 27 7.71 7.92 -11.19
N ARG A 28 6.85 6.89 -11.03
CA ARG A 28 6.32 6.14 -12.17
C ARG A 28 4.80 6.24 -12.37
N TRP A 29 4.03 6.62 -11.35
CA TRP A 29 2.57 6.54 -11.39
C TRP A 29 1.95 7.28 -12.58
N GLU A 30 2.42 8.51 -12.89
CA GLU A 30 1.83 9.33 -13.94
C GLU A 30 2.08 8.74 -15.34
N SER A 31 3.29 8.30 -15.61
CA SER A 31 3.62 7.67 -16.90
C SER A 31 2.82 6.38 -17.12
N GLU A 32 2.65 5.58 -16.07
CA GLU A 32 1.84 4.36 -16.15
C GLU A 32 0.35 4.66 -16.31
N TRP A 33 -0.18 5.65 -15.61
CA TRP A 33 -1.56 6.10 -15.75
C TRP A 33 -1.85 6.62 -17.16
N LEU A 34 -0.97 7.45 -17.73
CA LEU A 34 -1.07 7.93 -19.09
C LEU A 34 -1.05 6.78 -20.11
N ALA A 35 -0.11 5.86 -20.00
CA ALA A 35 0.01 4.71 -20.90
C ALA A 35 -1.27 3.84 -20.95
N ARG A 36 -2.04 3.78 -19.85
CA ARG A 36 -3.34 3.05 -19.84
C ARG A 36 -4.44 3.83 -20.54
N GLY A 37 -4.33 5.16 -20.58
CA GLY A 37 -5.26 6.03 -21.32
C GLY A 37 -5.05 6.02 -22.84
N GLU A 38 -3.83 5.91 -23.30
CA GLU A 38 -3.47 5.95 -24.72
C GLU A 38 -4.19 4.90 -25.56
N THR A 39 -4.22 3.66 -25.08
CA THR A 39 -4.83 2.53 -25.79
C THR A 39 -6.36 2.68 -25.94
N ARG A 40 -7.02 3.37 -25.03
CA ARG A 40 -8.48 3.47 -24.96
C ARG A 40 -9.03 4.88 -25.18
N ARG A 41 -8.14 5.85 -25.42
CA ARG A 41 -8.47 7.28 -25.55
C ARG A 41 -9.18 7.88 -24.32
N ASN A 42 -9.10 7.21 -23.17
CA ASN A 42 -9.61 7.65 -21.89
C ASN A 42 -8.69 7.19 -20.77
N ASN A 43 -8.16 8.11 -20.01
CA ASN A 43 -7.36 7.79 -18.83
C ASN A 43 -8.20 7.06 -17.77
N PRO A 44 -7.57 6.20 -16.93
CA PRO A 44 -8.23 5.61 -15.78
C PRO A 44 -8.87 6.70 -14.89
N LYS A 45 -10.06 6.43 -14.39
CA LYS A 45 -10.86 7.39 -13.61
C LYS A 45 -10.39 7.54 -12.16
N GLY A 46 -9.55 6.64 -11.68
CA GLY A 46 -9.05 6.69 -10.32
C GLY A 46 -7.88 5.75 -10.09
N ILE A 47 -7.19 5.99 -9.01
CA ILE A 47 -6.07 5.18 -8.52
C ILE A 47 -6.41 4.71 -7.11
N LEU A 48 -6.36 3.38 -6.90
CA LEU A 48 -6.31 2.80 -5.57
C LEU A 48 -4.84 2.66 -5.19
N LEU A 49 -4.41 3.48 -4.25
CA LEU A 49 -3.03 3.52 -3.76
C LEU A 49 -2.89 2.61 -2.55
N ASN A 50 -2.12 1.54 -2.69
CA ASN A 50 -1.72 0.65 -1.60
C ASN A 50 -0.18 0.58 -1.59
N VAL A 51 0.45 1.40 -0.77
CA VAL A 51 1.90 1.57 -0.66
C VAL A 51 2.25 1.92 0.79
N GLY A 52 3.49 1.69 1.19
CA GLY A 52 3.99 2.08 2.50
C GLY A 52 4.56 0.93 3.31
N LEU A 53 4.11 -0.31 3.10
CA LEU A 53 4.64 -1.43 3.87
C LEU A 53 6.16 -1.57 3.70
N ASN A 54 6.68 -1.43 2.49
CA ASN A 54 8.12 -1.49 2.25
C ASN A 54 8.88 -0.36 2.96
N ASP A 55 8.27 0.81 3.07
CA ASP A 55 8.88 1.98 3.73
C ASP A 55 9.08 1.75 5.23
N THR A 56 8.23 0.92 5.87
CA THR A 56 8.31 0.59 7.30
C THR A 56 9.51 -0.29 7.66
N ALA A 57 10.08 -1.00 6.68
CA ALA A 57 11.14 -1.97 6.94
C ALA A 57 12.42 -1.32 7.47
N ARG A 58 13.07 -1.97 8.42
CA ARG A 58 14.42 -1.64 8.87
C ARG A 58 15.46 -2.52 8.18
N ILE A 59 16.62 -1.95 7.89
CA ILE A 59 17.66 -2.61 7.11
C ILE A 59 18.71 -3.23 8.02
N GLY A 60 19.10 -4.44 7.71
CA GLY A 60 20.24 -5.17 8.28
C GLY A 60 19.96 -5.78 9.64
N GLN A 61 19.36 -5.04 10.55
CA GLN A 61 19.09 -5.47 11.93
C GLN A 61 17.77 -4.89 12.45
N LYS A 62 17.25 -5.50 13.50
CA LYS A 62 15.92 -5.14 14.07
C LYS A 62 15.81 -3.68 14.51
N ASP A 63 16.89 -3.07 14.93
CA ASP A 63 17.03 -1.67 15.33
C ASP A 63 17.77 -0.80 14.30
N GLY A 64 17.92 -1.30 13.07
CA GLY A 64 18.49 -0.56 11.95
C GLY A 64 17.62 0.64 11.53
N ARG A 65 18.13 1.47 10.62
CA ARG A 65 17.35 2.58 10.06
C ARG A 65 16.21 2.06 9.20
N HIS A 66 15.12 2.79 9.11
CA HIS A 66 14.04 2.51 8.16
C HIS A 66 14.49 2.69 6.70
N LEU A 67 13.83 2.00 5.78
CA LEU A 67 14.01 2.25 4.34
C LEU A 67 13.64 3.70 4.02
N LEU A 68 12.57 4.19 4.62
CA LEU A 68 12.21 5.60 4.61
C LEU A 68 11.67 5.97 6.00
N GLU A 69 12.27 6.97 6.64
CA GLU A 69 11.83 7.43 7.96
C GLU A 69 10.42 8.05 7.89
N LEU A 70 9.68 8.00 9.00
CA LEU A 70 8.26 8.35 9.06
C LEU A 70 7.96 9.76 8.52
N ASP A 71 8.78 10.76 8.84
CA ASP A 71 8.58 12.14 8.37
C ASP A 71 8.81 12.25 6.84
N GLY A 72 9.80 11.51 6.32
CA GLY A 72 10.04 11.41 4.88
C GLY A 72 8.90 10.70 4.15
N PHE A 73 8.34 9.68 4.78
CA PHE A 73 7.18 8.96 4.27
C PHE A 73 5.94 9.86 4.21
N GLU A 74 5.64 10.60 5.29
CA GLU A 74 4.56 11.57 5.33
C GLU A 74 4.66 12.57 4.19
N TYR A 75 5.82 13.24 4.10
CA TYR A 75 6.06 14.23 3.05
C TYR A 75 5.93 13.64 1.64
N GLY A 76 6.45 12.43 1.43
CA GLY A 76 6.35 11.73 0.15
C GLY A 76 4.91 11.37 -0.21
N LEU A 77 4.13 10.90 0.77
CA LEU A 77 2.72 10.54 0.61
C LEU A 77 1.86 11.77 0.29
N GLU A 78 2.06 12.87 1.02
CA GLU A 78 1.35 14.14 0.75
C GLU A 78 1.56 14.61 -0.69
N ARG A 79 2.80 14.60 -1.15
CA ARG A 79 3.15 15.02 -2.51
C ARG A 79 2.57 14.08 -3.56
N LEU A 80 2.65 12.77 -3.33
CA LEU A 80 2.10 11.77 -4.23
C LEU A 80 0.58 11.93 -4.38
N ILE A 81 -0.14 12.03 -3.27
CA ILE A 81 -1.59 12.24 -3.27
C ILE A 81 -1.96 13.53 -4.00
N ASN A 82 -1.29 14.65 -3.71
CA ASN A 82 -1.54 15.93 -4.38
C ASN A 82 -1.29 15.84 -5.89
N SER A 83 -0.23 15.15 -6.29
CA SER A 83 0.08 14.91 -7.71
C SER A 83 -1.01 14.10 -8.40
N ILE A 84 -1.48 13.00 -7.79
CA ILE A 84 -2.56 12.18 -8.34
C ILE A 84 -3.88 12.96 -8.41
N LYS A 85 -4.25 13.66 -7.34
CA LYS A 85 -5.49 14.47 -7.29
C LYS A 85 -5.56 15.55 -8.36
N SER A 86 -4.42 16.03 -8.82
CA SER A 86 -4.40 17.00 -9.91
C SER A 86 -4.83 16.43 -11.27
N LYS A 87 -4.93 15.11 -11.39
CA LYS A 87 -5.18 14.40 -12.65
C LYS A 87 -6.40 13.47 -12.58
N THR A 88 -6.64 12.80 -11.46
CA THR A 88 -7.66 11.77 -11.32
C THR A 88 -8.02 11.56 -9.84
N ASP A 89 -9.07 10.78 -9.59
CA ASP A 89 -9.45 10.41 -8.24
C ASP A 89 -8.40 9.50 -7.60
N VAL A 90 -8.24 9.61 -6.28
CA VAL A 90 -7.35 8.75 -5.48
C VAL A 90 -8.08 8.22 -4.25
N PHE A 91 -7.88 6.94 -3.98
CA PHE A 91 -8.32 6.23 -2.79
C PHE A 91 -7.10 5.56 -2.17
N VAL A 92 -6.96 5.61 -0.87
CA VAL A 92 -5.81 5.04 -0.18
C VAL A 92 -6.24 3.87 0.68
N LEU A 93 -5.55 2.75 0.51
CA LEU A 93 -5.70 1.56 1.33
C LEU A 93 -4.55 1.50 2.35
N GLY A 94 -4.88 1.20 3.59
CA GLY A 94 -3.91 1.05 4.68
C GLY A 94 -2.97 -0.13 4.51
N LEU A 95 -2.21 -0.41 5.55
CA LEU A 95 -1.20 -1.46 5.55
C LEU A 95 -1.77 -2.78 6.09
N SER A 96 -1.11 -3.88 5.79
CA SER A 96 -1.39 -5.17 6.41
C SER A 96 -0.50 -5.39 7.64
N PRO A 97 -0.96 -6.17 8.64
CA PRO A 97 -0.07 -6.67 9.68
C PRO A 97 0.96 -7.65 9.10
N VAL A 98 2.02 -7.88 9.85
CA VAL A 98 3.11 -8.80 9.50
C VAL A 98 3.26 -9.90 10.55
N ASN A 99 3.83 -11.03 10.18
CA ASN A 99 4.23 -12.07 11.10
C ASN A 99 5.69 -11.86 11.51
N GLU A 100 5.91 -11.23 12.67
CA GLU A 100 7.25 -10.90 13.18
C GLU A 100 8.11 -12.13 13.47
N ASP A 101 7.51 -13.31 13.70
CA ASP A 101 8.24 -14.57 13.92
C ASP A 101 9.00 -15.04 12.66
N LYS A 102 8.71 -14.44 11.50
CA LYS A 102 9.35 -14.74 10.22
C LYS A 102 10.44 -13.74 9.82
N MET A 103 10.72 -12.78 10.68
CA MET A 103 11.77 -11.80 10.40
C MET A 103 13.17 -12.35 10.69
N PRO A 104 14.20 -11.95 9.93
CA PRO A 104 14.16 -10.96 8.84
C PRO A 104 13.62 -11.53 7.52
N PHE A 105 12.89 -10.70 6.78
CA PHE A 105 12.51 -11.01 5.41
C PHE A 105 13.70 -10.79 4.47
N ALA A 106 13.91 -11.72 3.53
CA ALA A 106 15.03 -11.70 2.58
C ALA A 106 16.40 -11.47 3.26
N ASP A 107 16.58 -12.06 4.44
CA ASP A 107 17.80 -12.05 5.25
C ASP A 107 18.29 -10.69 5.76
N CYS A 108 17.57 -9.60 5.47
CA CYS A 108 18.03 -8.26 5.82
C CYS A 108 16.93 -7.24 6.15
N LEU A 109 15.66 -7.52 5.93
CA LEU A 109 14.56 -6.57 6.17
C LEU A 109 13.76 -6.98 7.41
N TRP A 110 13.63 -6.05 8.34
CA TRP A 110 12.91 -6.24 9.59
C TRP A 110 11.63 -5.40 9.59
N TYR A 111 10.49 -6.07 9.55
CA TYR A 111 9.17 -5.45 9.68
C TYR A 111 8.64 -5.67 11.08
N SER A 112 7.82 -4.73 11.58
CA SER A 112 7.08 -4.92 12.83
C SER A 112 5.69 -4.33 12.75
N ASN A 113 4.77 -4.90 13.53
CA ASN A 113 3.39 -4.41 13.63
C ASN A 113 3.34 -3.01 14.27
N GLU A 114 4.27 -2.68 15.15
CA GLU A 114 4.41 -1.34 15.71
C GLU A 114 4.63 -0.29 14.60
N PHE A 115 5.55 -0.54 13.67
CA PHE A 115 5.82 0.38 12.57
C PHE A 115 4.70 0.39 11.53
N CYS A 116 4.13 -0.78 11.18
CA CYS A 116 2.96 -0.83 10.31
C CYS A 116 1.84 0.07 10.86
N ASN A 117 1.54 -0.02 12.16
CA ASN A 117 0.55 0.81 12.81
C ASN A 117 0.91 2.31 12.81
N SER A 118 2.17 2.65 13.07
CA SER A 118 2.62 4.04 13.12
C SER A 118 2.54 4.71 11.74
N TYR A 119 2.95 4.00 10.69
CA TYR A 119 2.88 4.49 9.32
C TYR A 119 1.44 4.57 8.84
N GLU A 120 0.59 3.58 9.15
CA GLU A 120 -0.83 3.64 8.78
C GLU A 120 -1.55 4.82 9.45
N LYS A 121 -1.29 5.10 10.71
CA LYS A 121 -1.83 6.30 11.37
C LYS A 121 -1.43 7.59 10.66
N ARG A 122 -0.17 7.67 10.23
CA ARG A 122 0.29 8.83 9.47
C ARG A 122 -0.38 8.92 8.09
N MET A 123 -0.64 7.77 7.44
CA MET A 123 -1.41 7.73 6.19
C MET A 123 -2.84 8.26 6.41
N GLU A 124 -3.50 7.83 7.48
CA GLU A 124 -4.85 8.28 7.83
C GLU A 124 -4.89 9.80 8.05
N GLU A 125 -3.94 10.35 8.81
CA GLU A 125 -3.80 11.80 9.06
C GLU A 125 -3.61 12.58 7.74
N VAL A 126 -2.71 12.14 6.88
CA VAL A 126 -2.47 12.76 5.57
C VAL A 126 -3.73 12.72 4.70
N CYS A 127 -4.40 11.58 4.63
CA CYS A 127 -5.62 11.43 3.85
C CYS A 127 -6.75 12.31 4.37
N LEU A 128 -6.92 12.40 5.69
CA LEU A 128 -7.90 13.27 6.32
C LEU A 128 -7.63 14.75 5.98
N ASN A 129 -6.39 15.19 6.13
CA ASN A 129 -6.00 16.58 5.85
C ASN A 129 -6.19 16.96 4.38
N GLN A 130 -6.07 16.00 3.48
CA GLN A 130 -6.23 16.20 2.05
C GLN A 130 -7.63 15.86 1.52
N ASN A 131 -8.59 15.49 2.37
CA ASN A 131 -9.92 15.02 1.98
C ASN A 131 -9.85 13.88 0.95
N VAL A 132 -9.06 12.86 1.24
CA VAL A 132 -8.92 11.64 0.43
C VAL A 132 -9.56 10.47 1.18
N PRO A 133 -10.39 9.66 0.52
CA PRO A 133 -10.91 8.44 1.13
C PRO A 133 -9.78 7.50 1.53
N PHE A 134 -9.82 7.07 2.78
CA PHE A 134 -8.87 6.14 3.37
C PHE A 134 -9.60 4.94 3.98
N LEU A 135 -9.13 3.74 3.69
CA LEU A 135 -9.60 2.52 4.34
C LEU A 135 -8.46 1.96 5.20
N SER A 136 -8.62 2.05 6.53
CA SER A 136 -7.72 1.42 7.48
C SER A 136 -7.84 -0.10 7.37
N THR A 137 -6.72 -0.78 7.14
CA THR A 137 -6.67 -2.25 7.06
C THR A 137 -5.87 -2.85 8.19
N PHE A 138 -4.82 -2.19 8.66
CA PHE A 138 -3.99 -2.71 9.74
C PHE A 138 -4.79 -2.94 11.02
N LYS A 139 -5.49 -1.92 11.48
CA LYS A 139 -6.22 -1.97 12.76
C LYS A 139 -7.27 -3.09 12.77
N GLU A 140 -8.03 -3.21 11.70
CA GLU A 140 -9.09 -4.20 11.61
C GLU A 140 -8.55 -5.62 11.44
N MET A 141 -7.56 -5.80 10.57
CA MET A 141 -6.90 -7.09 10.40
C MET A 141 -6.18 -7.53 11.69
N PHE A 142 -5.46 -6.62 12.34
CA PHE A 142 -4.67 -6.94 13.52
C PHE A 142 -5.54 -7.31 14.73
N SER A 143 -6.75 -6.77 14.83
CA SER A 143 -7.71 -7.10 15.87
C SER A 143 -8.41 -8.44 15.67
N ASP A 144 -8.41 -8.99 14.45
CA ASP A 144 -9.03 -10.28 14.15
C ASP A 144 -8.07 -11.43 14.49
N GLN A 145 -8.53 -12.35 15.33
CA GLN A 145 -7.73 -13.52 15.74
C GLN A 145 -7.32 -14.42 14.56
N ARG A 146 -8.04 -14.35 13.44
CA ARG A 146 -7.74 -15.12 12.22
C ARG A 146 -6.63 -14.50 11.38
N SER A 147 -6.23 -13.25 11.65
CA SER A 147 -5.30 -12.49 10.83
C SER A 147 -3.96 -13.19 10.60
N LYS A 148 -3.49 -13.97 11.58
CA LYS A 148 -2.27 -14.77 11.44
C LYS A 148 -2.34 -15.78 10.29
N ASN A 149 -3.54 -16.27 9.96
CA ASN A 149 -3.78 -17.21 8.86
C ASN A 149 -3.85 -16.52 7.49
N TRP A 150 -3.94 -15.18 7.47
CA TRP A 150 -4.03 -14.40 6.23
C TRP A 150 -2.69 -13.96 5.67
N ILE A 151 -1.61 -14.18 6.44
CA ILE A 151 -0.25 -13.83 6.05
C ILE A 151 0.42 -15.06 5.43
N SER A 152 1.11 -14.86 4.33
CA SER A 152 1.88 -15.91 3.64
C SER A 152 3.06 -16.41 4.50
N GLN A 153 3.67 -17.50 4.06
CA GLN A 153 4.81 -18.10 4.77
C GLN A 153 6.03 -17.16 4.88
N ASP A 154 6.12 -16.15 4.03
CA ASP A 154 7.19 -15.16 4.05
C ASP A 154 7.04 -14.10 5.16
N GLY A 155 5.88 -14.06 5.81
CA GLY A 155 5.62 -13.20 6.96
C GLY A 155 5.17 -11.78 6.62
N ILE A 156 5.09 -11.37 5.36
CA ILE A 156 4.72 -10.00 4.97
C ILE A 156 3.60 -9.90 3.95
N HIS A 157 3.55 -10.81 2.98
CA HIS A 157 2.51 -10.76 1.97
C HIS A 157 1.22 -11.44 2.46
N LEU A 158 0.09 -10.93 2.02
CA LEU A 158 -1.18 -11.60 2.23
C LEU A 158 -1.27 -12.84 1.33
N ASN A 159 -1.87 -13.89 1.86
CA ASN A 159 -2.28 -15.05 1.05
C ASN A 159 -3.67 -14.83 0.41
N SER A 160 -4.21 -15.85 -0.24
CA SER A 160 -5.51 -15.73 -0.91
C SER A 160 -6.65 -15.36 0.04
N GLU A 161 -6.63 -15.84 1.28
CA GLU A 161 -7.66 -15.52 2.28
C GLU A 161 -7.54 -14.07 2.76
N GLY A 162 -6.31 -13.60 2.99
CA GLY A 162 -6.05 -12.20 3.34
C GLY A 162 -6.45 -11.23 2.22
N HIS A 163 -6.18 -11.59 0.98
CA HIS A 163 -6.66 -10.80 -0.16
C HIS A 163 -8.19 -10.80 -0.26
N LEU A 164 -8.83 -11.92 0.01
CA LEU A 164 -10.29 -12.01 0.00
C LEU A 164 -10.92 -11.19 1.13
N TRP A 165 -10.26 -11.07 2.27
CA TRP A 165 -10.73 -10.23 3.37
C TRP A 165 -10.73 -8.74 3.00
N ILE A 166 -9.73 -8.26 2.24
CA ILE A 166 -9.67 -6.87 1.78
C ILE A 166 -10.76 -6.58 0.73
N TYR A 167 -11.13 -7.58 -0.06
CA TYR A 167 -12.16 -7.47 -1.10
C TYR A 167 -13.57 -7.27 -0.53
#